data_53e53c3dceaad948f0cf08d4a5231338
#
_entry.id   53e53c3dceaad948f0cf08d4a5231338
#
_cell.length_a   1.000
_cell.length_b   1.000
_cell.length_c   1.000
_cell.angle_alpha   90.00
_cell.angle_beta   90.00
_cell.angle_gamma   90.00
#
_symmetry.space_group_name_H-M   'P 1'
#
loop_
_entity.id
_entity.type
_entity.pdbx_description
1 polymer ?
#
loop_
_entity_poly.entity_id
_entity_poly.type
_entity_poly.pdbx_seq_one_letter_code
_entity_poly.pdbx_strand_id
1 'polypeptide(L)' 'MNDKNTDALLKLINNLISLVSKNVDNINKLAEEVADLKAKK' A
#
# COMPACT_ATOMS: atom_id res chain seq x y z
N MET A 1 30.98 0.76 -10.67
CA MET A 1 29.58 1.05 -10.53
C MET A 1 28.90 0.06 -9.63
N ASN A 2 28.01 0.53 -8.82
CA ASN A 2 27.43 -0.27 -7.78
C ASN A 2 26.11 -0.89 -8.21
N ASP A 3 26.18 -1.79 -9.15
CA ASP A 3 24.98 -2.44 -9.65
C ASP A 3 24.25 -3.19 -8.55
N LYS A 4 25.01 -3.78 -7.63
CA LYS A 4 24.39 -4.51 -6.53
C LYS A 4 23.62 -3.59 -5.61
N ASN A 5 24.17 -2.41 -5.36
CA ASN A 5 23.46 -1.43 -4.54
C ASN A 5 22.19 -0.94 -5.24
N THR A 6 22.29 -0.72 -6.53
CA THR A 6 21.14 -0.29 -7.30
C THR A 6 20.07 -1.36 -7.28
N ASP A 7 20.45 -2.62 -7.47
CA ASP A 7 19.51 -3.72 -7.43
C ASP A 7 18.81 -3.81 -6.07
N ALA A 8 19.59 -3.66 -5.01
CA ALA A 8 19.03 -3.72 -3.66
C ALA A 8 18.04 -2.58 -3.45
N LEU A 9 18.39 -1.40 -3.91
CA LEU A 9 17.48 -0.26 -3.80
C LEU A 9 16.19 -0.48 -4.57
N LEU A 10 16.32 -1.02 -5.77
CA LEU A 10 15.13 -1.28 -6.58
C LEU A 10 14.21 -2.30 -5.89
N LYS A 11 14.79 -3.32 -5.28
CA LYS A 11 13.99 -4.29 -4.55
C LYS A 11 13.27 -3.64 -3.38
N LEU A 12 13.98 -2.79 -2.66
CA LEU A 12 13.36 -2.09 -1.53
C LEU A 12 12.22 -1.20 -2.00
N ILE A 13 12.43 -0.49 -3.08
CA ILE A 13 11.40 0.39 -3.64
C ILE A 13 10.19 -0.43 -4.05
N ASN A 14 10.41 -1.54 -4.72
CA ASN A 14 9.29 -2.40 -5.13
C ASN A 14 8.53 -2.94 -3.92
N ASN A 15 9.24 -3.31 -2.86
CA ASN A 15 8.58 -3.76 -1.64
C ASN A 15 7.75 -2.65 -1.02
N LEU A 16 8.29 -1.45 -0.99
CA LEU A 16 7.56 -0.31 -0.44
C LEU A 16 6.30 -0.01 -1.25
N ILE A 17 6.41 -0.05 -2.56
CA ILE A 17 5.26 0.19 -3.43
C ILE A 17 4.18 -0.85 -3.13
N SER A 18 4.57 -2.09 -2.99
CA SER A 18 3.62 -3.16 -2.69
C SER A 18 2.93 -2.93 -1.35
N LEU A 19 3.69 -2.54 -0.34
CA LEU A 19 3.13 -2.26 0.98
C LEU A 19 2.19 -1.07 0.94
N VAL A 20 2.58 -0.02 0.26
CA VAL A 20 1.74 1.17 0.16
C VAL A 20 0.45 0.82 -0.56
N SER A 21 0.53 0.03 -1.62
CA SER A 21 -0.67 -0.38 -2.36
C SER A 21 -1.63 -1.14 -1.45
N LYS A 22 -1.10 -2.06 -0.65
CA LYS A 22 -1.94 -2.82 0.29
C LYS A 22 -2.56 -1.90 1.33
N ASN A 23 -1.78 -0.95 1.82
CA ASN A 23 -2.31 -0.02 2.81
C ASN A 23 -3.44 0.82 2.24
N VAL A 24 -3.27 1.29 1.03
CA VAL A 24 -4.32 2.07 0.38
C VAL A 24 -5.58 1.23 0.21
N ASP A 25 -5.41 -0.03 -0.20
CA ASP A 25 -6.57 -0.92 -0.32
C ASP A 25 -7.28 -1.09 1.01
N ASN A 26 -6.51 -1.28 2.08
CA ASN A 26 -7.08 -1.42 3.42
C ASN A 26 -7.84 -0.18 3.83
N ILE A 27 -7.25 0.98 3.57
CA ILE A 27 -7.90 2.25 3.90
C ILE A 27 -9.19 2.39 3.13
N ASN A 28 -9.18 2.05 1.86
CA ASN A 28 -10.39 2.13 1.04
C ASN A 28 -11.48 1.20 1.57
N LYS A 29 -11.11 0.00 1.97
CA LYS A 29 -12.08 -0.93 2.55
C LYS A 29 -12.68 -0.37 3.82
N LEU A 30 -11.85 0.17 4.68
CA LEU A 30 -12.32 0.75 5.92
C LEU A 30 -13.26 1.92 5.66
N ALA A 31 -12.91 2.74 4.70
CA ALA A 31 -13.76 3.88 4.35
C ALA A 31 -15.11 3.40 3.87
N GLU A 32 -15.13 2.34 3.06
CA GLU A 32 -16.40 1.78 2.60
C GLU A 32 -17.22 1.21 3.75
N GLU A 33 -16.57 0.55 4.68
CA GLU A 33 -17.26 -0.04 5.82
C GLU A 33 -17.86 1.05 6.70
N VAL A 34 -17.11 2.13 6.90
CA VAL A 34 -17.63 3.25 7.68
C VAL A 34 -18.82 3.87 6.97
N ALA A 35 -18.73 4.05 5.67
CA ALA A 35 -19.84 4.61 4.90
C ALA A 35 -21.07 3.70 5.00
N ASP A 36 -20.87 2.39 4.94
CA ASP A 36 -21.98 1.44 5.07
C ASP A 36 -22.62 1.57 6.45
N LEU A 37 -21.82 1.68 7.49
CA LEU A 37 -22.34 1.81 8.83
C LEU A 37 -23.14 3.09 9.01
N LYS A 38 -22.65 4.16 8.42
CA LYS A 38 -23.39 5.43 8.47
C LYS A 38 -24.71 5.34 7.71
N ALA A 39 -24.71 4.63 6.60
CA ALA A 39 -25.90 4.50 5.79
C ALA A 39 -26.95 3.61 6.46
N LYS A 40 -26.52 2.73 7.32
CA LYS A 40 -27.42 1.80 7.98
C LYS A 40 -28.22 2.41 9.13
N LYS A 41 -27.95 3.59 9.45
CA LYS A 41 -28.56 4.23 10.57
C LYS A 41 -30.08 4.23 10.65
#